data_3ceb59de9ca2a0c5807997128079637e
#
_entry.id   3ceb59de9ca2a0c5807997128079637e
#
_cell.length_a   1.000
_cell.length_b   1.000
_cell.length_c   1.000
_cell.angle_alpha   90.00
_cell.angle_beta   90.00
_cell.angle_gamma   90.00
#
_symmetry.space_group_name_H-M   'P 1'
#
loop_
_entity.id
_entity.type
_entity.pdbx_description
1 polymer ?
#
loop_
_entity_poly.entity_id
_entity_poly.type
_entity_poly.pdbx_seq_one_letter_code
_entity_poly.pdbx_strand_id
1 'polypeptide(L)'
;MTVLRLSSQPVTIERDFLALGDGGVGPSGTLAVNNRCIERDGRPWMPVMGEFHYSRCPADEWADELRRMRAGGVDIVATYVFWNHHEAAEGIFDWSGQRDLARFARLAHEAGLMFYLRPGPWVHAESRNGGLPDWLQARGNAGEIALRSNDERYLAHVRRFYGEIGQQLVGQLWRDGGPLVGVQLENEYDGRGPGRGAEHIAALKTIAQDSGLSVPIWTVTGWPTLDIPPREVLPVSGAYPDGFWGGSAGPQPPSGVFVFNTGRTIGEMGNVGGTPPEGPIDATHYPFFLAEAGGGMHVSYHRRVVLSTDDVAACALVQVGSGANLYGYYMYHGGTNPSRGLEETQATGYPNDVAELGYDFRAPQGQYGQLRPSYGRLRTLHSFMAAWGDELALMPTSVASDPDAADLHTLRVAARTQGGGGFVFVNNHCRHHPLPDFHGVQLRLELPDGGTQAVPSTPVDVPSGSYFIWPVNQRIGAARLRHASVQPLTRWTENGATTWVGFVLPGLAGELCFEADSVRALPHADAADGLLTL
;
A
#
# COMPACT_ATOMS: atom_id res chain seq x y z
N MET A 1 16.25 -14.43 24.57
CA MET A 1 16.97 -13.50 23.67
C MET A 1 16.55 -13.84 22.25
N THR A 2 15.92 -12.93 21.56
CA THR A 2 15.44 -13.11 20.18
C THR A 2 16.61 -13.01 19.21
N VAL A 3 16.79 -14.03 18.36
CA VAL A 3 17.89 -14.09 17.37
C VAL A 3 17.35 -13.70 15.99
N LEU A 4 18.05 -12.81 15.31
CA LEU A 4 17.70 -12.36 13.98
C LEU A 4 18.92 -12.44 13.06
N ARG A 5 18.84 -13.24 12.02
CA ARG A 5 19.91 -13.40 11.03
C ARG A 5 19.78 -12.35 9.93
N LEU A 6 20.78 -11.50 9.78
CA LEU A 6 20.79 -10.45 8.77
C LEU A 6 21.21 -11.01 7.41
N SER A 7 20.56 -10.54 6.34
CA SER A 7 20.89 -10.97 4.99
C SER A 7 22.25 -10.44 4.53
N SER A 8 23.06 -11.34 3.96
CA SER A 8 24.33 -11.00 3.30
C SER A 8 24.17 -10.75 1.80
N GLN A 9 23.12 -11.33 1.22
CA GLN A 9 22.97 -11.38 -0.22
C GLN A 9 22.24 -10.14 -0.74
N PRO A 10 22.76 -9.50 -1.78
CA PRO A 10 21.98 -8.52 -2.51
C PRO A 10 20.80 -9.23 -3.18
N VAL A 11 19.69 -8.54 -3.27
CA VAL A 11 18.54 -9.04 -4.04
C VAL A 11 18.89 -9.02 -5.53
N THR A 12 18.45 -10.05 -6.24
CA THR A 12 18.53 -10.08 -7.70
C THR A 12 17.47 -9.15 -8.28
N ILE A 13 17.89 -8.18 -9.06
CA ILE A 13 17.00 -7.26 -9.78
C ILE A 13 16.78 -7.78 -11.19
N GLU A 14 15.52 -8.04 -11.51
CA GLU A 14 15.09 -8.55 -12.79
C GLU A 14 14.26 -7.46 -13.50
N ARG A 15 14.83 -6.86 -14.56
CA ARG A 15 14.19 -5.73 -15.27
C ARG A 15 13.46 -6.16 -16.54
N ASP A 16 13.83 -7.28 -17.11
CA ASP A 16 13.34 -7.72 -18.43
C ASP A 16 12.17 -8.70 -18.36
N PHE A 17 11.75 -9.07 -17.15
CA PHE A 17 10.63 -10.00 -16.97
C PHE A 17 9.29 -9.34 -17.33
N LEU A 18 9.03 -8.14 -16.81
CA LEU A 18 7.76 -7.45 -16.97
C LEU A 18 7.69 -6.71 -18.31
N ALA A 19 6.66 -7.00 -19.10
CA ALA A 19 6.38 -6.36 -20.40
C ALA A 19 5.26 -5.33 -20.24
N LEU A 20 5.52 -4.25 -19.49
CA LEU A 20 4.53 -3.22 -19.15
C LEU A 20 4.40 -2.12 -20.21
N GLY A 21 5.15 -2.21 -21.33
CA GLY A 21 5.19 -1.18 -22.38
C GLY A 21 6.13 -0.02 -22.01
N ASP A 22 6.15 1.00 -22.87
CA ASP A 22 7.05 2.16 -22.82
C ASP A 22 6.42 3.42 -22.20
N GLY A 23 5.22 3.29 -21.65
CA GLY A 23 4.46 4.42 -21.08
C GLY A 23 5.10 5.08 -19.85
N GLY A 24 6.18 4.50 -19.32
CA GLY A 24 6.94 5.06 -18.19
C GLY A 24 7.99 6.11 -18.58
N VAL A 25 8.21 6.42 -19.86
CA VAL A 25 9.18 7.44 -20.31
C VAL A 25 8.45 8.72 -20.65
N GLY A 26 8.79 9.83 -20.00
CA GLY A 26 8.13 11.12 -20.20
C GLY A 26 9.04 12.33 -19.90
N PRO A 27 8.56 13.55 -20.16
CA PRO A 27 9.32 14.78 -19.87
C PRO A 27 9.72 14.95 -18.41
N SER A 28 8.94 14.36 -17.50
CA SER A 28 9.18 14.42 -16.05
C SER A 28 10.13 13.32 -15.54
N GLY A 29 10.76 12.56 -16.44
CA GLY A 29 11.69 11.48 -16.12
C GLY A 29 11.19 10.09 -16.51
N THR A 30 11.87 9.07 -16.04
CA THR A 30 11.53 7.67 -16.32
C THR A 30 10.95 6.98 -15.09
N LEU A 31 9.89 6.21 -15.30
CA LEU A 31 9.34 5.25 -14.35
C LEU A 31 9.44 3.85 -14.95
N ALA A 32 10.08 2.95 -14.25
CA ALA A 32 10.17 1.54 -14.61
C ALA A 32 9.79 0.67 -13.41
N VAL A 33 9.43 -0.57 -13.67
CA VAL A 33 9.11 -1.54 -12.60
C VAL A 33 9.97 -2.78 -12.82
N ASN A 34 10.60 -3.23 -11.77
CA ASN A 34 11.34 -4.48 -11.72
C ASN A 34 10.66 -5.45 -10.73
N ASN A 35 11.23 -6.63 -10.53
CA ASN A 35 10.68 -7.63 -9.62
C ASN A 35 10.70 -7.22 -8.12
N ARG A 36 11.20 -6.03 -7.78
CA ARG A 36 11.32 -5.56 -6.38
C ARG A 36 10.57 -4.26 -6.12
N CYS A 37 10.67 -3.29 -7.02
CA CYS A 37 10.18 -1.93 -6.77
C CYS A 37 9.89 -1.18 -8.08
N ILE A 38 9.35 0.00 -7.93
CA ILE A 38 9.36 1.03 -8.96
C ILE A 38 10.75 1.69 -8.95
N GLU A 39 11.29 1.96 -10.13
CA GLU A 39 12.48 2.78 -10.32
C GLU A 39 12.06 4.13 -10.91
N ARG A 40 12.52 5.22 -10.30
CA ARG A 40 12.38 6.57 -10.84
C ARG A 40 13.76 7.07 -11.27
N ASP A 41 13.92 7.36 -12.55
CA ASP A 41 15.19 7.75 -13.14
C ASP A 41 16.33 6.74 -12.83
N GLY A 42 16.00 5.46 -12.89
CA GLY A 42 16.90 4.35 -12.60
C GLY A 42 17.25 4.15 -11.12
N ARG A 43 16.60 4.89 -10.20
CA ARG A 43 16.79 4.73 -8.75
C ARG A 43 15.56 4.05 -8.14
N PRO A 44 15.75 3.09 -7.22
CA PRO A 44 14.64 2.51 -6.50
C PRO A 44 13.80 3.58 -5.82
N TRP A 45 12.49 3.39 -5.87
CA TRP A 45 11.53 4.28 -5.25
C TRP A 45 10.42 3.47 -4.56
N MET A 46 10.10 3.87 -3.34
CA MET A 46 9.10 3.24 -2.49
C MET A 46 7.97 4.24 -2.20
N PRO A 47 7.01 4.38 -3.12
CA PRO A 47 5.94 5.37 -2.96
C PRO A 47 4.89 4.97 -1.94
N VAL A 48 4.25 6.00 -1.38
CA VAL A 48 3.00 5.90 -0.66
C VAL A 48 1.85 6.27 -1.60
N MET A 49 0.84 5.42 -1.69
CA MET A 49 -0.37 5.66 -2.47
C MET A 49 -1.57 5.84 -1.53
N GLY A 50 -2.54 6.64 -1.94
CA GLY A 50 -3.76 6.86 -1.17
C GLY A 50 -4.99 6.93 -2.06
N GLU A 51 -6.03 6.14 -1.74
CA GLU A 51 -7.29 6.16 -2.46
C GLU A 51 -8.13 7.37 -2.03
N PHE A 52 -8.61 8.12 -3.03
CA PHE A 52 -9.51 9.25 -2.91
C PHE A 52 -10.50 9.26 -4.07
N HIS A 53 -11.74 8.91 -3.82
CA HIS A 53 -12.78 8.89 -4.85
C HIS A 53 -13.29 10.31 -5.14
N TYR A 54 -12.88 10.90 -6.27
CA TYR A 54 -13.29 12.25 -6.65
C TYR A 54 -14.82 12.42 -6.70
N SER A 55 -15.54 11.40 -7.16
CA SER A 55 -17.01 11.42 -7.24
C SER A 55 -17.69 11.42 -5.87
N ARG A 56 -16.98 11.13 -4.79
CA ARG A 56 -17.47 11.13 -3.40
C ARG A 56 -17.06 12.37 -2.61
N CYS A 57 -16.54 13.41 -3.27
CA CYS A 57 -16.13 14.67 -2.64
C CYS A 57 -16.61 15.84 -3.50
N PRO A 58 -17.08 16.94 -2.93
CA PRO A 58 -17.42 18.14 -3.68
C PRO A 58 -16.23 18.62 -4.53
N ALA A 59 -16.48 18.97 -5.81
CA ALA A 59 -15.41 19.27 -6.74
C ALA A 59 -14.63 20.55 -6.40
N ASP A 60 -15.20 21.47 -5.64
CA ASP A 60 -14.54 22.67 -5.14
C ASP A 60 -13.57 22.40 -3.99
N GLU A 61 -13.69 21.26 -3.31
CA GLU A 61 -12.81 20.86 -2.21
C GLU A 61 -11.57 20.06 -2.70
N TRP A 62 -11.58 19.48 -3.91
CA TRP A 62 -10.53 18.57 -4.39
C TRP A 62 -9.12 19.13 -4.27
N ALA A 63 -8.93 20.41 -4.62
CA ALA A 63 -7.60 21.02 -4.60
C ALA A 63 -6.99 21.06 -3.20
N ASP A 64 -7.80 21.35 -2.18
CA ASP A 64 -7.34 21.42 -0.80
C ASP A 64 -7.09 20.03 -0.23
N GLU A 65 -7.97 19.08 -0.52
CA GLU A 65 -7.84 17.70 -0.04
C GLU A 65 -6.62 17.00 -0.66
N LEU A 66 -6.35 17.20 -1.95
CA LEU A 66 -5.15 16.69 -2.61
C LEU A 66 -3.85 17.28 -2.03
N ARG A 67 -3.83 18.60 -1.72
CA ARG A 67 -2.68 19.21 -1.05
C ARG A 67 -2.47 18.63 0.36
N ARG A 68 -3.54 18.34 1.10
CA ARG A 68 -3.47 17.68 2.41
C ARG A 68 -2.93 16.25 2.28
N MET A 69 -3.35 15.49 1.26
CA MET A 69 -2.78 14.18 0.97
C MET A 69 -1.26 14.27 0.75
N ARG A 70 -0.83 15.21 -0.11
CA ARG A 70 0.60 15.43 -0.37
C ARG A 70 1.36 15.82 0.89
N ALA A 71 0.81 16.70 1.72
CA ALA A 71 1.40 17.08 3.00
C ALA A 71 1.44 15.92 4.00
N GLY A 72 0.55 14.95 3.88
CA GLY A 72 0.56 13.69 4.63
C GLY A 72 1.62 12.68 4.18
N GLY A 73 2.37 13.00 3.11
CA GLY A 73 3.42 12.13 2.56
C GLY A 73 2.93 11.13 1.51
N VAL A 74 1.73 11.34 0.95
CA VAL A 74 1.25 10.57 -0.20
C VAL A 74 1.96 11.05 -1.46
N ASP A 75 2.39 10.13 -2.31
CA ASP A 75 3.05 10.38 -3.59
C ASP A 75 2.12 10.16 -4.77
N ILE A 76 1.21 9.19 -4.66
CA ILE A 76 0.30 8.78 -5.72
C ILE A 76 -1.13 8.83 -5.17
N VAL A 77 -2.02 9.57 -5.82
CA VAL A 77 -3.45 9.49 -5.54
C VAL A 77 -4.09 8.45 -6.46
N ALA A 78 -4.85 7.52 -5.88
CA ALA A 78 -5.63 6.53 -6.60
C ALA A 78 -7.12 6.90 -6.58
N THR A 79 -7.86 6.55 -7.64
CA THR A 79 -9.31 6.72 -7.67
C THR A 79 -9.99 5.74 -8.61
N TYR A 80 -11.19 5.32 -8.23
CA TYR A 80 -12.10 4.62 -9.13
C TYR A 80 -12.86 5.57 -10.06
N VAL A 81 -13.24 5.04 -11.22
CA VAL A 81 -14.25 5.64 -12.11
C VAL A 81 -15.52 4.78 -12.03
N PHE A 82 -16.54 5.26 -11.36
CA PHE A 82 -17.81 4.54 -11.24
C PHE A 82 -18.61 4.64 -12.52
N TRP A 83 -18.70 3.56 -13.28
CA TRP A 83 -19.40 3.55 -14.57
C TRP A 83 -20.87 3.95 -14.43
N ASN A 84 -21.57 3.42 -13.41
CA ASN A 84 -22.98 3.76 -13.12
C ASN A 84 -23.20 5.23 -12.80
N HIS A 85 -22.18 5.95 -12.34
CA HIS A 85 -22.23 7.38 -12.05
C HIS A 85 -22.02 8.25 -13.30
N HIS A 86 -21.26 7.76 -14.27
CA HIS A 86 -20.95 8.48 -15.51
C HIS A 86 -21.93 8.17 -16.65
N GLU A 87 -22.48 6.97 -16.71
CA GLU A 87 -23.40 6.52 -17.75
C GLU A 87 -24.66 5.90 -17.11
N ALA A 88 -25.44 6.73 -16.41
CA ALA A 88 -26.69 6.28 -15.77
C ALA A 88 -27.74 5.78 -16.80
N ALA A 89 -27.76 6.36 -17.98
CA ALA A 89 -28.54 5.92 -19.13
C ALA A 89 -27.61 5.54 -20.29
N GLU A 90 -27.91 4.44 -20.97
CA GLU A 90 -27.05 3.90 -22.03
C GLU A 90 -26.74 4.95 -23.12
N GLY A 91 -25.44 5.16 -23.38
CA GLY A 91 -24.94 6.09 -24.39
C GLY A 91 -24.90 7.56 -23.94
N ILE A 92 -25.33 7.87 -22.73
CA ILE A 92 -25.33 9.25 -22.21
C ILE A 92 -24.31 9.36 -21.09
N PHE A 93 -23.15 9.93 -21.42
CA PHE A 93 -22.07 10.18 -20.46
C PHE A 93 -22.12 11.59 -19.89
N ASP A 94 -21.80 11.72 -18.61
CA ASP A 94 -21.64 12.99 -17.91
C ASP A 94 -20.26 13.07 -17.25
N TRP A 95 -19.49 14.07 -17.65
CA TRP A 95 -18.15 14.37 -17.16
C TRP A 95 -18.08 15.76 -16.52
N SER A 96 -19.19 16.26 -15.97
CA SER A 96 -19.29 17.58 -15.35
C SER A 96 -19.31 17.53 -13.83
N GLY A 97 -18.96 18.64 -13.16
CA GLY A 97 -19.02 18.78 -11.71
C GLY A 97 -18.17 17.74 -10.98
N GLN A 98 -18.79 16.94 -10.09
CA GLN A 98 -18.10 15.85 -9.39
C GLN A 98 -17.75 14.64 -10.28
N ARG A 99 -18.05 14.69 -11.57
CA ARG A 99 -17.70 13.72 -12.59
C ARG A 99 -16.51 14.15 -13.48
N ASP A 100 -15.97 15.36 -13.28
CA ASP A 100 -14.87 15.92 -14.07
C ASP A 100 -13.52 15.27 -13.74
N LEU A 101 -13.32 14.07 -14.31
CA LEU A 101 -12.09 13.29 -14.17
C LEU A 101 -10.85 14.04 -14.65
N ALA A 102 -10.98 14.77 -15.76
CA ALA A 102 -9.89 15.56 -16.34
C ALA A 102 -9.41 16.65 -15.38
N ARG A 103 -10.34 17.35 -14.75
CA ARG A 103 -10.02 18.36 -13.72
C ARG A 103 -9.38 17.74 -12.50
N PHE A 104 -9.90 16.60 -12.02
CA PHE A 104 -9.32 15.92 -10.86
C PHE A 104 -7.86 15.51 -11.12
N ALA A 105 -7.56 14.91 -12.29
CA ALA A 105 -6.20 14.55 -12.67
C ALA A 105 -5.26 15.78 -12.74
N ARG A 106 -5.72 16.90 -13.31
CA ARG A 106 -4.92 18.15 -13.32
C ARG A 106 -4.65 18.67 -11.91
N LEU A 107 -5.64 18.68 -11.04
CA LEU A 107 -5.48 19.13 -9.64
C LEU A 107 -4.54 18.21 -8.84
N ALA A 108 -4.54 16.90 -9.11
CA ALA A 108 -3.56 15.98 -8.54
C ALA A 108 -2.14 16.35 -8.98
N HIS A 109 -1.94 16.62 -10.27
CA HIS A 109 -0.66 17.09 -10.80
C HIS A 109 -0.20 18.41 -10.18
N GLU A 110 -1.08 19.39 -10.07
CA GLU A 110 -0.83 20.69 -9.45
C GLU A 110 -0.48 20.58 -7.95
N ALA A 111 -1.04 19.58 -7.27
CA ALA A 111 -0.70 19.26 -5.88
C ALA A 111 0.65 18.52 -5.75
N GLY A 112 1.31 18.15 -6.86
CA GLY A 112 2.55 17.38 -6.87
C GLY A 112 2.34 15.89 -6.59
N LEU A 113 1.14 15.37 -6.88
CA LEU A 113 0.79 13.95 -6.81
C LEU A 113 0.85 13.31 -8.20
N MET A 114 1.34 12.10 -8.27
CA MET A 114 1.09 11.21 -9.41
C MET A 114 -0.32 10.64 -9.30
N PHE A 115 -0.83 10.12 -10.41
CA PHE A 115 -2.20 9.66 -10.52
C PHE A 115 -2.26 8.19 -10.92
N TYR A 116 -3.06 7.41 -10.19
CA TYR A 116 -3.33 6.01 -10.45
C TYR A 116 -4.83 5.83 -10.68
N LEU A 117 -5.20 5.38 -11.88
CA LEU A 117 -6.58 5.26 -12.30
C LEU A 117 -7.09 3.83 -12.13
N ARG A 118 -8.30 3.68 -11.62
CA ARG A 118 -9.00 2.40 -11.47
C ARG A 118 -10.34 2.45 -12.23
N PRO A 119 -10.33 2.25 -13.58
CA PRO A 119 -11.52 2.39 -14.41
C PRO A 119 -12.48 1.19 -14.31
N GLY A 120 -12.13 0.16 -13.60
CA GLY A 120 -12.90 -1.09 -13.57
C GLY A 120 -12.68 -1.94 -14.83
N PRO A 121 -13.77 -2.43 -15.48
CA PRO A 121 -15.20 -2.02 -15.47
C PRO A 121 -15.97 -2.27 -14.18
N TRP A 122 -15.62 -3.34 -13.46
CA TRP A 122 -16.11 -3.62 -12.11
C TRP A 122 -15.12 -3.02 -11.10
N VAL A 123 -15.62 -2.21 -10.18
CA VAL A 123 -14.80 -1.51 -9.18
C VAL A 123 -15.04 -1.98 -7.75
N HIS A 124 -16.11 -2.71 -7.48
CA HIS A 124 -16.62 -3.00 -6.15
C HIS A 124 -16.92 -1.71 -5.38
N ALA A 125 -16.00 -1.24 -4.54
CA ALA A 125 -16.00 0.05 -3.86
C ALA A 125 -17.31 0.33 -3.07
N GLU A 126 -17.95 -0.73 -2.59
CA GLU A 126 -19.27 -0.71 -1.95
C GLU A 126 -20.28 0.12 -2.79
N SER A 127 -20.14 0.01 -4.11
CA SER A 127 -21.01 0.65 -5.08
C SER A 127 -22.00 -0.34 -5.67
N ARG A 128 -23.22 0.11 -5.86
CA ARG A 128 -24.31 -0.66 -6.48
C ARG A 128 -23.83 -1.33 -7.78
N ASN A 129 -24.14 -2.63 -7.92
CA ASN A 129 -23.72 -3.46 -9.04
C ASN A 129 -22.19 -3.46 -9.27
N GLY A 130 -21.38 -3.21 -8.22
CA GLY A 130 -19.94 -3.08 -8.36
C GLY A 130 -19.50 -1.94 -9.29
N GLY A 131 -20.34 -0.90 -9.40
CA GLY A 131 -20.12 0.24 -10.29
C GLY A 131 -20.66 0.07 -11.70
N LEU A 132 -21.19 -1.10 -12.06
CA LEU A 132 -21.83 -1.30 -13.39
C LEU A 132 -23.18 -0.55 -13.46
N PRO A 133 -23.52 0.07 -14.61
CA PRO A 133 -24.83 0.70 -14.81
C PRO A 133 -26.00 -0.28 -14.70
N ASP A 134 -27.13 0.17 -14.16
CA ASP A 134 -28.32 -0.63 -13.99
C ASP A 134 -28.83 -1.25 -15.31
N TRP A 135 -28.76 -0.49 -16.40
CA TRP A 135 -29.18 -0.96 -17.73
C TRP A 135 -28.30 -2.13 -18.21
N LEU A 136 -26.99 -2.11 -17.90
CA LEU A 136 -26.05 -3.19 -18.24
C LEU A 136 -26.26 -4.40 -17.33
N GLN A 137 -26.43 -4.18 -16.03
CA GLN A 137 -26.73 -5.23 -15.06
C GLN A 137 -28.05 -5.94 -15.39
N ALA A 138 -29.07 -5.20 -15.81
CA ALA A 138 -30.37 -5.77 -16.21
C ALA A 138 -30.23 -6.73 -17.42
N ARG A 139 -29.41 -6.40 -18.40
CA ARG A 139 -29.09 -7.30 -19.53
C ARG A 139 -28.32 -8.54 -19.09
N GLY A 140 -27.41 -8.37 -18.13
CA GLY A 140 -26.70 -9.49 -17.52
C GLY A 140 -27.67 -10.44 -16.81
N ASN A 141 -28.56 -9.91 -15.99
CA ASN A 141 -29.59 -10.68 -15.27
C ASN A 141 -30.59 -11.37 -16.22
N ALA A 142 -30.87 -10.78 -17.37
CA ALA A 142 -31.70 -11.38 -18.41
C ALA A 142 -30.97 -12.48 -19.22
N GLY A 143 -29.67 -12.69 -19.00
CA GLY A 143 -28.85 -13.63 -19.77
C GLY A 143 -28.51 -13.17 -21.18
N GLU A 144 -28.76 -11.91 -21.50
CA GLU A 144 -28.43 -11.34 -22.82
C GLU A 144 -26.93 -11.11 -22.99
N ILE A 145 -26.23 -10.78 -21.92
CA ILE A 145 -24.80 -10.45 -21.90
C ILE A 145 -24.13 -11.18 -20.74
N ALA A 146 -23.01 -11.84 -20.99
CA ALA A 146 -22.19 -12.39 -19.91
C ALA A 146 -21.24 -11.29 -19.36
N LEU A 147 -21.59 -10.70 -18.24
CA LEU A 147 -20.80 -9.67 -17.58
C LEU A 147 -19.45 -10.20 -17.09
N ARG A 148 -18.46 -9.33 -16.99
CA ARG A 148 -17.09 -9.63 -16.52
C ARG A 148 -16.52 -10.86 -17.26
N SER A 149 -16.60 -10.83 -18.60
CA SER A 149 -16.12 -11.91 -19.48
C SER A 149 -15.79 -11.37 -20.87
N ASN A 150 -15.24 -12.23 -21.74
CA ASN A 150 -14.99 -11.92 -23.15
C ASN A 150 -16.24 -12.06 -24.05
N ASP A 151 -17.45 -11.92 -23.49
CA ASP A 151 -18.66 -11.74 -24.32
C ASP A 151 -18.49 -10.44 -25.14
N GLU A 152 -18.49 -10.55 -26.47
CA GLU A 152 -18.25 -9.40 -27.36
C GLU A 152 -19.25 -8.25 -27.17
N ARG A 153 -20.46 -8.54 -26.73
CA ARG A 153 -21.48 -7.54 -26.39
C ARG A 153 -21.07 -6.76 -25.15
N TYR A 154 -20.51 -7.44 -24.12
CA TYR A 154 -19.95 -6.79 -22.95
C TYR A 154 -18.72 -5.98 -23.30
N LEU A 155 -17.76 -6.56 -24.03
CA LEU A 155 -16.54 -5.87 -24.43
C LEU A 155 -16.81 -4.64 -25.32
N ALA A 156 -17.88 -4.66 -26.15
CA ALA A 156 -18.29 -3.50 -26.93
C ALA A 156 -18.71 -2.31 -26.03
N HIS A 157 -19.42 -2.57 -24.94
CA HIS A 157 -19.75 -1.53 -23.96
C HIS A 157 -18.51 -1.06 -23.19
N VAL A 158 -17.58 -1.96 -22.83
CA VAL A 158 -16.31 -1.59 -22.19
C VAL A 158 -15.45 -0.72 -23.10
N ARG A 159 -15.34 -1.04 -24.41
CA ARG A 159 -14.60 -0.21 -25.39
C ARG A 159 -15.15 1.21 -25.42
N ARG A 160 -16.48 1.37 -25.38
CA ARG A 160 -17.10 2.70 -25.33
C ARG A 160 -16.75 3.44 -24.03
N PHE A 161 -16.90 2.77 -22.88
CA PHE A 161 -16.60 3.37 -21.58
C PHE A 161 -15.12 3.76 -21.44
N TYR A 162 -14.20 2.87 -21.80
CA TYR A 162 -12.76 3.18 -21.76
C TYR A 162 -12.37 4.25 -22.77
N GLY A 163 -13.03 4.26 -23.95
CA GLY A 163 -12.84 5.32 -24.96
C GLY A 163 -13.22 6.70 -24.43
N GLU A 164 -14.33 6.81 -23.69
CA GLU A 164 -14.74 8.05 -23.02
C GLU A 164 -13.72 8.48 -21.94
N ILE A 165 -13.24 7.54 -21.11
CA ILE A 165 -12.19 7.83 -20.12
C ILE A 165 -10.91 8.30 -20.81
N GLY A 166 -10.48 7.63 -21.87
CA GLY A 166 -9.29 8.01 -22.65
C GLY A 166 -9.38 9.43 -23.19
N GLN A 167 -10.56 9.85 -23.68
CA GLN A 167 -10.79 11.23 -24.13
C GLN A 167 -10.64 12.25 -22.99
N GLN A 168 -11.11 11.93 -21.77
CA GLN A 168 -10.94 12.82 -20.62
C GLN A 168 -9.47 12.97 -20.19
N LEU A 169 -8.63 11.97 -20.48
CA LEU A 169 -7.25 11.92 -20.01
C LEU A 169 -6.21 12.19 -21.12
N VAL A 170 -6.61 12.74 -22.25
CA VAL A 170 -5.68 13.20 -23.29
C VAL A 170 -4.68 14.20 -22.71
N GLY A 171 -3.38 13.93 -22.91
CA GLY A 171 -2.28 14.76 -22.38
C GLY A 171 -2.03 14.62 -20.87
N GLN A 172 -2.72 13.68 -20.18
CA GLN A 172 -2.53 13.45 -18.74
C GLN A 172 -1.63 12.24 -18.45
N LEU A 173 -1.17 11.50 -19.46
CA LEU A 173 -0.28 10.37 -19.24
C LEU A 173 1.13 10.86 -18.88
N TRP A 174 1.87 10.03 -18.13
CA TRP A 174 3.25 10.34 -17.74
C TRP A 174 4.15 10.67 -18.95
N ARG A 175 4.02 9.91 -20.04
CA ARG A 175 4.76 10.16 -21.28
C ARG A 175 4.47 11.52 -21.94
N ASP A 176 3.29 12.09 -21.65
CA ASP A 176 2.87 13.40 -22.16
C ASP A 176 3.22 14.53 -21.16
N GLY A 177 3.83 14.20 -20.03
CA GLY A 177 4.13 15.12 -18.93
C GLY A 177 3.01 15.27 -17.89
N GLY A 178 1.95 14.46 -18.00
CA GLY A 178 0.84 14.42 -17.04
C GLY A 178 1.13 13.52 -15.84
N PRO A 179 0.20 13.43 -14.89
CA PRO A 179 0.39 12.70 -13.63
C PRO A 179 0.08 11.20 -13.72
N LEU A 180 -0.58 10.71 -14.78
CA LEU A 180 -1.07 9.32 -14.85
C LEU A 180 0.09 8.34 -15.06
N VAL A 181 0.33 7.49 -14.04
CA VAL A 181 1.47 6.55 -13.97
C VAL A 181 1.04 5.08 -13.96
N GLY A 182 -0.23 4.78 -13.80
CA GLY A 182 -0.73 3.42 -13.76
C GLY A 182 -2.24 3.32 -13.90
N VAL A 183 -2.71 2.19 -14.42
CA VAL A 183 -4.13 1.86 -14.57
C VAL A 183 -4.38 0.47 -14.01
N GLN A 184 -5.35 0.30 -13.10
CA GLN A 184 -5.79 -1.00 -12.61
C GLN A 184 -7.05 -1.44 -13.35
N LEU A 185 -6.97 -2.58 -14.02
CA LEU A 185 -8.12 -3.20 -14.68
C LEU A 185 -8.83 -4.16 -13.74
N GLU A 186 -10.15 -4.14 -13.75
CA GLU A 186 -11.01 -4.92 -12.86
C GLU A 186 -10.72 -4.63 -11.38
N ASN A 187 -11.44 -5.26 -10.50
CA ASN A 187 -11.15 -5.30 -9.09
C ASN A 187 -11.60 -6.63 -8.50
N GLU A 188 -10.71 -7.26 -7.72
CA GLU A 188 -10.98 -8.54 -7.05
C GLU A 188 -11.61 -9.56 -8.01
N TYR A 189 -11.00 -9.68 -9.20
CA TYR A 189 -11.53 -10.53 -10.25
C TYR A 189 -11.13 -11.99 -10.04
N ASP A 190 -12.12 -12.83 -9.82
CA ASP A 190 -12.00 -14.28 -9.57
C ASP A 190 -12.56 -15.15 -10.70
N GLY A 191 -12.99 -14.53 -11.81
CA GLY A 191 -13.57 -15.22 -12.94
C GLY A 191 -12.63 -16.27 -13.53
N ARG A 192 -13.15 -17.48 -13.80
CA ARG A 192 -12.37 -18.59 -14.36
C ARG A 192 -13.09 -19.21 -15.54
N GLY A 193 -12.34 -19.94 -16.35
CA GLY A 193 -12.85 -20.63 -17.53
C GLY A 193 -12.70 -19.83 -18.83
N PRO A 194 -13.21 -20.34 -19.94
CA PRO A 194 -13.05 -19.72 -21.26
C PRO A 194 -13.58 -18.28 -21.30
N GLY A 195 -12.76 -17.35 -21.83
CA GLY A 195 -13.09 -15.93 -21.92
C GLY A 195 -13.14 -15.22 -20.56
N ARG A 196 -12.48 -15.77 -19.54
CA ARG A 196 -12.36 -15.22 -18.20
C ARG A 196 -10.90 -15.33 -17.72
N GLY A 197 -10.63 -15.00 -16.46
CA GLY A 197 -9.30 -15.07 -15.89
C GLY A 197 -8.30 -14.23 -16.68
N ALA A 198 -7.14 -14.80 -16.95
CA ALA A 198 -6.05 -14.14 -17.70
C ALA A 198 -6.48 -13.67 -19.09
N GLU A 199 -7.36 -14.43 -19.78
CA GLU A 199 -7.87 -14.05 -21.09
C GLU A 199 -8.70 -12.76 -21.03
N HIS A 200 -9.51 -12.58 -20.01
CA HIS A 200 -10.33 -11.38 -19.84
C HIS A 200 -9.47 -10.16 -19.46
N ILE A 201 -8.53 -10.32 -18.56
CA ILE A 201 -7.60 -9.23 -18.21
C ILE A 201 -6.76 -8.80 -19.42
N ALA A 202 -6.30 -9.75 -20.25
CA ALA A 202 -5.59 -9.44 -21.50
C ALA A 202 -6.47 -8.67 -22.49
N ALA A 203 -7.74 -9.05 -22.63
CA ALA A 203 -8.69 -8.34 -23.49
C ALA A 203 -8.94 -6.91 -22.97
N LEU A 204 -9.12 -6.72 -21.67
CA LEU A 204 -9.28 -5.40 -21.06
C LEU A 204 -8.03 -4.53 -21.24
N LYS A 205 -6.83 -5.12 -21.11
CA LYS A 205 -5.55 -4.42 -21.35
C LYS A 205 -5.50 -3.88 -22.78
N THR A 206 -5.83 -4.72 -23.76
CA THR A 206 -5.88 -4.29 -25.16
C THR A 206 -6.84 -3.14 -25.35
N ILE A 207 -8.07 -3.25 -24.81
CA ILE A 207 -9.07 -2.19 -24.91
C ILE A 207 -8.59 -0.89 -24.22
N ALA A 208 -7.94 -0.97 -23.07
CA ALA A 208 -7.41 0.19 -22.38
C ALA A 208 -6.32 0.90 -23.22
N GLN A 209 -5.40 0.14 -23.81
CA GLN A 209 -4.35 0.66 -24.68
C GLN A 209 -4.92 1.29 -25.95
N ASP A 210 -5.88 0.65 -26.62
CA ASP A 210 -6.57 1.18 -27.80
C ASP A 210 -7.37 2.44 -27.47
N SER A 211 -7.81 2.60 -26.22
CA SER A 211 -8.48 3.79 -25.72
C SER A 211 -7.52 4.91 -25.29
N GLY A 212 -6.22 4.74 -25.51
CA GLY A 212 -5.19 5.73 -25.18
C GLY A 212 -4.62 5.64 -23.77
N LEU A 213 -5.03 4.67 -22.93
CA LEU A 213 -4.54 4.46 -21.56
C LEU A 213 -3.25 3.63 -21.56
N SER A 214 -2.23 4.06 -22.31
CA SER A 214 -0.94 3.35 -22.44
C SER A 214 0.01 3.73 -21.31
N VAL A 215 -0.18 3.14 -20.15
CA VAL A 215 0.65 3.22 -18.95
C VAL A 215 0.80 1.81 -18.34
N PRO A 216 1.70 1.57 -17.39
CA PRO A 216 1.76 0.28 -16.69
C PRO A 216 0.39 -0.18 -16.20
N ILE A 217 0.03 -1.41 -16.56
CA ILE A 217 -1.26 -2.01 -16.19
C ILE A 217 -1.11 -2.85 -14.95
N TRP A 218 -2.03 -2.65 -14.02
CA TRP A 218 -2.10 -3.33 -12.73
C TRP A 218 -3.43 -4.08 -12.66
N THR A 219 -3.50 -5.07 -11.81
CA THR A 219 -4.76 -5.77 -11.58
C THR A 219 -4.81 -6.40 -10.20
N VAL A 220 -6.01 -6.61 -9.75
CA VAL A 220 -6.45 -7.29 -8.54
C VAL A 220 -5.98 -6.64 -7.25
N THR A 221 -6.77 -6.86 -6.25
CA THR A 221 -6.47 -6.61 -4.85
C THR A 221 -6.88 -7.84 -4.06
N GLY A 222 -6.79 -7.94 -2.88
CA GLY A 222 -7.31 -8.79 -1.86
C GLY A 222 -7.31 -10.32 -2.05
N TRP A 223 -7.43 -10.87 -3.23
CA TRP A 223 -7.62 -12.30 -3.44
C TRP A 223 -6.33 -13.04 -3.80
N PRO A 224 -6.04 -14.19 -3.16
CA PRO A 224 -4.76 -14.89 -3.33
C PRO A 224 -4.61 -15.65 -4.64
N THR A 225 -5.71 -15.97 -5.33
CA THR A 225 -5.70 -16.82 -6.53
C THR A 225 -5.88 -15.96 -7.78
N LEU A 226 -4.77 -15.39 -8.26
CA LEU A 226 -4.77 -14.53 -9.43
C LEU A 226 -4.56 -15.35 -10.71
N ASP A 227 -5.58 -15.39 -11.56
CA ASP A 227 -5.44 -15.85 -12.94
C ASP A 227 -5.26 -14.61 -13.84
N ILE A 228 -4.00 -14.22 -14.04
CA ILE A 228 -3.61 -13.01 -14.77
C ILE A 228 -2.64 -13.34 -15.91
N PRO A 229 -2.61 -12.55 -17.01
CA PRO A 229 -1.62 -12.74 -18.06
C PRO A 229 -0.21 -12.51 -17.49
N PRO A 230 0.66 -13.53 -17.48
CA PRO A 230 1.98 -13.42 -16.88
C PRO A 230 2.82 -12.38 -17.63
N ARG A 231 3.66 -11.64 -16.89
CA ARG A 231 4.56 -10.60 -17.39
C ARG A 231 3.89 -9.30 -17.87
N GLU A 232 2.60 -9.33 -18.18
CA GLU A 232 1.91 -8.23 -18.87
C GLU A 232 1.19 -7.26 -17.94
N VAL A 233 0.94 -7.66 -16.69
CA VAL A 233 0.27 -6.86 -15.67
C VAL A 233 0.96 -7.02 -14.34
N LEU A 234 0.81 -6.03 -13.46
CA LEU A 234 1.32 -6.05 -12.09
C LEU A 234 0.23 -6.50 -11.12
N PRO A 235 0.44 -7.62 -10.40
CA PRO A 235 -0.46 -8.01 -9.32
C PRO A 235 -0.29 -7.06 -8.13
N VAL A 236 -1.41 -6.61 -7.59
CA VAL A 236 -1.47 -5.82 -6.35
C VAL A 236 -2.41 -6.47 -5.35
N SER A 237 -2.25 -6.14 -4.08
CA SER A 237 -2.99 -6.77 -2.98
C SER A 237 -3.55 -5.76 -2.01
N GLY A 238 -4.37 -6.25 -1.08
CA GLY A 238 -4.87 -5.52 0.07
C GLY A 238 -4.31 -6.07 1.39
N ALA A 239 -4.42 -5.29 2.45
CA ALA A 239 -4.11 -5.72 3.81
C ALA A 239 -5.00 -4.95 4.80
N TYR A 240 -5.96 -5.61 5.40
CA TYR A 240 -6.91 -4.97 6.31
C TYR A 240 -6.78 -5.52 7.73
N PRO A 241 -6.64 -4.64 8.75
CA PRO A 241 -6.63 -5.06 10.16
C PRO A 241 -7.94 -5.70 10.65
N ASP A 242 -9.06 -5.41 9.97
CA ASP A 242 -10.41 -5.91 10.22
C ASP A 242 -11.29 -5.53 9.02
N GLY A 243 -12.48 -6.15 8.88
CA GLY A 243 -13.38 -5.89 7.77
C GLY A 243 -14.86 -5.86 8.17
N PHE A 244 -15.63 -4.94 7.56
CA PHE A 244 -17.08 -4.87 7.75
C PHE A 244 -17.81 -6.08 7.18
N TRP A 245 -17.19 -6.83 6.27
CA TRP A 245 -17.69 -8.07 5.68
C TRP A 245 -17.63 -9.28 6.61
N GLY A 246 -16.98 -9.16 7.78
CA GLY A 246 -16.89 -10.25 8.75
C GLY A 246 -18.26 -10.71 9.24
N GLY A 247 -18.45 -12.03 9.36
CA GLY A 247 -19.73 -12.64 9.74
C GLY A 247 -20.14 -12.48 11.20
N SER A 248 -19.30 -11.90 12.06
CA SER A 248 -19.55 -11.69 13.49
C SER A 248 -19.53 -10.20 13.84
N ALA A 249 -20.45 -9.78 14.69
CA ALA A 249 -20.45 -8.41 15.23
C ALA A 249 -19.35 -8.18 16.31
N GLY A 250 -18.82 -9.25 16.89
CA GLY A 250 -17.77 -9.21 17.91
C GLY A 250 -16.36 -9.06 17.37
N PRO A 251 -15.35 -9.03 18.27
CA PRO A 251 -13.94 -9.05 17.87
C PRO A 251 -13.61 -10.24 16.99
N GLN A 252 -12.80 -10.01 15.96
CA GLN A 252 -12.25 -11.07 15.13
C GLN A 252 -11.08 -11.76 15.85
N PRO A 253 -10.71 -13.00 15.48
CA PRO A 253 -9.49 -13.63 15.94
C PRO A 253 -8.24 -12.77 15.66
N PRO A 254 -7.10 -13.05 16.32
CA PRO A 254 -5.85 -12.38 16.00
C PRO A 254 -5.52 -12.51 14.51
N SER A 255 -5.22 -11.39 13.85
CA SER A 255 -4.98 -11.36 12.42
C SER A 255 -3.50 -11.45 12.07
N GLY A 256 -3.17 -12.23 11.05
CA GLY A 256 -1.82 -12.35 10.48
C GLY A 256 -1.27 -11.06 9.88
N VAL A 257 -2.10 -10.02 9.64
CA VAL A 257 -1.60 -8.70 9.17
C VAL A 257 -0.66 -8.03 10.16
N PHE A 258 -0.68 -8.46 11.43
CA PHE A 258 0.21 -7.98 12.49
C PHE A 258 1.45 -8.87 12.70
N VAL A 259 1.67 -9.89 11.87
CA VAL A 259 2.80 -10.81 11.94
C VAL A 259 3.74 -10.60 10.76
N PHE A 260 5.04 -10.38 11.04
CA PHE A 260 6.03 -10.28 9.97
C PHE A 260 6.22 -11.62 9.27
N ASN A 261 6.33 -11.60 7.96
CA ASN A 261 6.53 -12.80 7.16
C ASN A 261 7.35 -12.49 5.89
N THR A 262 7.87 -13.53 5.25
CA THR A 262 8.57 -13.44 3.98
C THR A 262 7.74 -13.99 2.81
N GLY A 263 6.60 -14.61 3.12
CA GLY A 263 5.72 -15.27 2.15
C GLY A 263 4.70 -14.34 1.51
N ARG A 264 4.76 -13.03 1.79
CA ARG A 264 3.75 -12.04 1.34
C ARG A 264 2.33 -12.39 1.81
N THR A 265 2.21 -12.98 2.99
CA THR A 265 0.94 -13.26 3.63
C THR A 265 0.34 -11.97 4.17
N ILE A 266 -0.92 -11.73 3.86
CA ILE A 266 -1.66 -10.52 4.21
C ILE A 266 -2.87 -10.83 5.11
N GLY A 267 -2.65 -11.66 6.10
CA GLY A 267 -3.69 -12.09 7.05
C GLY A 267 -4.74 -12.99 6.41
N GLU A 268 -6.01 -12.71 6.69
CA GLU A 268 -7.15 -13.50 6.21
C GLU A 268 -7.29 -13.50 4.69
N MET A 269 -6.72 -12.51 4.02
CA MET A 269 -6.74 -12.42 2.56
C MET A 269 -5.71 -13.37 1.88
N GLY A 270 -4.96 -14.16 2.66
CA GLY A 270 -4.05 -15.17 2.17
C GLY A 270 -2.71 -14.64 1.67
N ASN A 271 -2.08 -15.36 0.74
CA ASN A 271 -0.77 -15.02 0.19
C ASN A 271 -0.90 -14.33 -1.16
N VAL A 272 -0.16 -13.25 -1.34
CA VAL A 272 -0.08 -12.56 -2.62
C VAL A 272 0.68 -13.41 -3.63
N GLY A 273 0.03 -13.72 -4.75
CA GLY A 273 0.63 -14.52 -5.80
C GLY A 273 0.51 -16.04 -5.60
N GLY A 274 -0.20 -16.45 -4.55
CA GLY A 274 -0.39 -17.86 -4.22
C GLY A 274 0.83 -18.50 -3.55
N THR A 275 0.62 -19.71 -3.05
CA THR A 275 1.72 -20.55 -2.56
C THR A 275 2.19 -21.43 -3.70
N PRO A 276 3.44 -21.41 -4.12
CA PRO A 276 3.95 -22.44 -5.04
C PRO A 276 3.76 -23.83 -4.40
N PRO A 277 3.28 -24.85 -5.12
CA PRO A 277 3.01 -24.91 -6.57
C PRO A 277 1.58 -24.53 -6.99
N GLU A 278 0.76 -24.00 -6.11
CA GLU A 278 -0.69 -23.88 -6.31
C GLU A 278 -1.13 -22.51 -6.87
N GLY A 279 -0.23 -21.51 -6.86
CA GLY A 279 -0.50 -20.19 -7.44
C GLY A 279 -0.25 -20.14 -8.94
N PRO A 280 -1.06 -19.41 -9.72
CA PRO A 280 -0.89 -19.28 -11.17
C PRO A 280 0.32 -18.44 -11.58
N ILE A 281 0.92 -17.69 -10.66
CA ILE A 281 2.10 -16.86 -10.92
C ILE A 281 3.22 -17.12 -9.90
N ASP A 282 4.46 -17.05 -10.36
CA ASP A 282 5.62 -17.01 -9.47
C ASP A 282 5.82 -15.59 -8.95
N ALA A 283 5.47 -15.37 -7.70
CA ALA A 283 5.55 -14.07 -7.03
C ALA A 283 6.97 -13.49 -6.95
N THR A 284 8.04 -14.30 -7.15
CA THR A 284 9.44 -13.82 -7.11
C THR A 284 9.78 -12.88 -8.26
N HIS A 285 9.07 -12.99 -9.38
CA HIS A 285 9.21 -12.14 -10.55
C HIS A 285 8.46 -10.80 -10.46
N TYR A 286 7.68 -10.59 -9.41
CA TYR A 286 6.85 -9.40 -9.24
C TYR A 286 7.23 -8.66 -7.95
N PRO A 287 7.11 -7.33 -7.93
CA PRO A 287 7.26 -6.58 -6.68
C PRO A 287 6.11 -6.88 -5.72
N PHE A 288 6.34 -6.70 -4.43
CA PHE A 288 5.28 -6.77 -3.43
C PHE A 288 4.66 -5.39 -3.25
N PHE A 289 3.49 -5.17 -3.86
CA PHE A 289 2.76 -3.92 -3.84
C PHE A 289 1.39 -4.10 -3.18
N LEU A 290 1.06 -3.20 -2.28
CA LEU A 290 -0.25 -3.12 -1.64
C LEU A 290 -0.97 -1.88 -2.18
N ALA A 291 -2.09 -2.09 -2.88
CA ALA A 291 -2.92 -1.01 -3.38
C ALA A 291 -4.11 -0.71 -2.46
N GLU A 292 -4.50 -1.66 -1.61
CA GLU A 292 -5.65 -1.56 -0.72
C GLU A 292 -5.32 -1.99 0.71
N ALA A 293 -4.39 -1.30 1.35
CA ALA A 293 -4.18 -1.46 2.79
C ALA A 293 -5.13 -0.54 3.57
N GLY A 294 -5.76 -1.07 4.63
CA GLY A 294 -6.76 -0.32 5.38
C GLY A 294 -6.22 0.96 6.01
N GLY A 295 -6.59 2.11 5.48
CA GLY A 295 -6.36 3.43 6.10
C GLY A 295 -7.36 3.73 7.22
N GLY A 296 -8.38 2.95 7.29
CA GLY A 296 -9.49 2.87 8.22
C GLY A 296 -10.35 1.68 7.81
N MET A 297 -11.64 1.71 8.14
CA MET A 297 -12.60 0.69 7.72
C MET A 297 -14.00 1.26 7.63
N HIS A 298 -14.72 0.82 6.60
CA HIS A 298 -16.14 1.09 6.45
C HIS A 298 -16.97 0.31 7.47
N VAL A 299 -18.26 0.60 7.52
CA VAL A 299 -19.22 -0.06 8.38
C VAL A 299 -20.37 -0.61 7.55
N SER A 300 -20.84 -1.79 7.92
CA SER A 300 -22.12 -2.32 7.45
C SER A 300 -23.17 -2.27 8.56
N TYR A 301 -24.41 -2.54 8.20
CA TYR A 301 -25.52 -2.58 9.17
C TYR A 301 -25.26 -3.62 10.28
N HIS A 302 -24.75 -4.80 9.90
CA HIS A 302 -24.52 -5.90 10.84
C HIS A 302 -23.16 -5.83 11.55
N ARG A 303 -22.18 -5.04 11.03
CA ARG A 303 -20.84 -4.94 11.61
C ARG A 303 -20.30 -3.52 11.50
N ARG A 304 -20.02 -2.92 12.66
CA ARG A 304 -19.55 -1.54 12.77
C ARG A 304 -18.13 -1.50 13.29
N VAL A 305 -17.19 -1.73 12.39
CA VAL A 305 -15.75 -1.75 12.69
C VAL A 305 -15.25 -0.36 13.07
N VAL A 306 -14.48 -0.30 14.14
CA VAL A 306 -13.75 0.91 14.55
C VAL A 306 -12.28 0.53 14.68
N LEU A 307 -11.46 0.90 13.68
CA LEU A 307 -10.02 0.77 13.77
C LEU A 307 -9.45 1.91 14.61
N SER A 308 -8.54 1.56 15.52
CA SER A 308 -7.72 2.56 16.21
C SER A 308 -6.61 3.08 15.29
N THR A 309 -6.01 4.20 15.67
CA THR A 309 -4.82 4.73 14.99
C THR A 309 -3.69 3.70 14.97
N ASP A 310 -3.52 2.96 16.07
CA ASP A 310 -2.44 1.99 16.22
C ASP A 310 -2.71 0.70 15.43
N ASP A 311 -3.98 0.29 15.25
CA ASP A 311 -4.32 -0.82 14.34
C ASP A 311 -3.85 -0.54 12.90
N VAL A 312 -4.12 0.65 12.40
CA VAL A 312 -3.73 1.07 11.04
C VAL A 312 -2.22 1.21 10.91
N ALA A 313 -1.58 1.87 11.87
CA ALA A 313 -0.15 2.18 11.79
C ALA A 313 0.74 0.94 12.04
N ALA A 314 0.36 0.06 12.96
CA ALA A 314 1.07 -1.20 13.20
C ALA A 314 0.95 -2.13 11.98
N CYS A 315 -0.23 -2.23 11.37
CA CYS A 315 -0.41 -2.97 10.13
C CYS A 315 0.54 -2.44 9.03
N ALA A 316 0.58 -1.12 8.83
CA ALA A 316 1.45 -0.50 7.83
C ALA A 316 2.94 -0.81 8.11
N LEU A 317 3.39 -0.67 9.34
CA LEU A 317 4.76 -0.98 9.74
C LEU A 317 5.10 -2.46 9.49
N VAL A 318 4.19 -3.38 9.82
CA VAL A 318 4.39 -4.82 9.62
C VAL A 318 4.50 -5.16 8.14
N GLN A 319 3.64 -4.63 7.30
CA GLN A 319 3.68 -4.93 5.86
C GLN A 319 4.94 -4.34 5.19
N VAL A 320 5.34 -3.12 5.58
CA VAL A 320 6.62 -2.52 5.15
C VAL A 320 7.80 -3.37 5.63
N GLY A 321 7.80 -3.82 6.88
CA GLY A 321 8.82 -4.72 7.45
C GLY A 321 8.84 -6.09 6.77
N SER A 322 7.70 -6.57 6.28
CA SER A 322 7.57 -7.84 5.52
C SER A 322 7.96 -7.72 4.05
N GLY A 323 8.33 -6.53 3.57
CA GLY A 323 8.89 -6.36 2.22
C GLY A 323 8.00 -5.64 1.22
N ALA A 324 6.87 -5.08 1.64
CA ALA A 324 6.06 -4.23 0.76
C ALA A 324 6.87 -2.99 0.32
N ASN A 325 6.95 -2.77 -1.00
CA ASN A 325 7.71 -1.69 -1.63
C ASN A 325 6.83 -0.63 -2.31
N LEU A 326 5.54 -0.74 -2.19
CA LEU A 326 4.52 0.28 -2.37
C LEU A 326 3.44 0.03 -1.33
N TYR A 327 3.03 1.08 -0.65
CA TYR A 327 1.99 1.00 0.35
C TYR A 327 0.84 1.94 0.00
N GLY A 328 -0.29 1.38 -0.46
CA GLY A 328 -1.49 2.09 -0.87
C GLY A 328 -2.61 1.93 0.16
N TYR A 329 -3.14 3.03 0.64
CA TYR A 329 -4.25 3.04 1.60
C TYR A 329 -5.61 3.04 0.90
N TYR A 330 -6.46 2.13 1.30
CA TYR A 330 -7.88 2.15 1.00
C TYR A 330 -8.68 2.28 2.31
N MET A 331 -9.32 3.40 2.62
CA MET A 331 -9.23 4.71 1.98
C MET A 331 -8.17 5.56 2.69
N TYR A 332 -7.53 6.48 1.98
CA TYR A 332 -6.77 7.57 2.60
C TYR A 332 -7.66 8.79 2.84
N HIS A 333 -8.58 9.07 1.92
CA HIS A 333 -9.62 10.09 2.04
C HIS A 333 -11.00 9.42 2.00
N GLY A 334 -11.81 9.67 3.00
CA GLY A 334 -13.21 9.25 3.02
C GLY A 334 -14.05 10.02 2.02
N GLY A 335 -15.36 9.74 1.98
CA GLY A 335 -16.24 10.43 1.05
C GLY A 335 -17.72 10.34 1.41
N THR A 336 -18.52 10.96 0.57
CA THR A 336 -20.00 10.92 0.62
C THR A 336 -20.51 10.53 -0.75
N ASN A 337 -21.32 9.48 -0.84
CA ASN A 337 -21.97 9.13 -2.10
C ASN A 337 -22.75 10.33 -2.64
N PRO A 338 -22.62 10.67 -3.94
CA PRO A 338 -23.24 11.88 -4.50
C PRO A 338 -24.77 11.82 -4.52
N SER A 339 -25.33 10.60 -4.41
CA SER A 339 -26.79 10.38 -4.32
C SER A 339 -27.05 9.03 -3.65
N ARG A 340 -28.26 8.88 -3.11
CA ARG A 340 -28.77 7.57 -2.69
C ARG A 340 -28.95 6.66 -3.90
N GLY A 341 -28.80 5.35 -3.67
CA GLY A 341 -28.93 4.33 -4.71
C GLY A 341 -27.65 4.00 -5.45
N LEU A 342 -26.51 4.59 -5.05
CA LEU A 342 -25.17 4.20 -5.55
C LEU A 342 -24.44 3.22 -4.61
N GLU A 343 -24.94 3.00 -3.41
CA GLU A 343 -24.38 2.09 -2.41
C GLU A 343 -24.79 0.63 -2.62
N GLU A 344 -24.04 -0.27 -2.01
CA GLU A 344 -24.43 -1.67 -1.85
C GLU A 344 -25.47 -1.81 -0.73
N THR A 345 -26.59 -2.43 -1.04
CA THR A 345 -27.63 -2.72 -0.07
C THR A 345 -28.22 -4.11 -0.33
N GLN A 346 -29.00 -4.64 0.62
CA GLN A 346 -29.77 -5.85 0.40
C GLN A 346 -30.76 -5.70 -0.77
N ALA A 347 -31.28 -4.50 -1.00
CA ALA A 347 -32.15 -4.19 -2.13
C ALA A 347 -31.45 -4.36 -3.48
N THR A 348 -30.12 -4.26 -3.53
CA THR A 348 -29.30 -4.49 -4.72
C THR A 348 -28.70 -5.90 -4.78
N GLY A 349 -29.08 -6.79 -3.84
CA GLY A 349 -28.65 -8.18 -3.82
C GLY A 349 -27.28 -8.41 -3.15
N TYR A 350 -26.72 -7.41 -2.47
CA TYR A 350 -25.46 -7.55 -1.75
C TYR A 350 -25.69 -8.04 -0.31
N PRO A 351 -24.80 -8.88 0.24
CA PRO A 351 -24.90 -9.35 1.62
C PRO A 351 -24.56 -8.28 2.65
N ASN A 352 -23.84 -7.22 2.26
CA ASN A 352 -23.41 -6.14 3.13
C ASN A 352 -24.34 -4.94 2.94
N ASP A 353 -25.08 -4.57 3.97
CA ASP A 353 -25.86 -3.33 4.00
C ASP A 353 -24.95 -2.22 4.51
N VAL A 354 -24.40 -1.41 3.62
CA VAL A 354 -23.54 -0.29 3.96
C VAL A 354 -24.36 1.01 4.10
N ALA A 355 -23.73 2.08 4.61
CA ALA A 355 -24.38 3.36 4.75
C ALA A 355 -24.71 3.99 3.39
N GLU A 356 -25.93 4.49 3.21
CA GLU A 356 -26.44 5.04 1.93
C GLU A 356 -25.61 6.21 1.39
N LEU A 357 -25.22 7.14 2.25
CA LEU A 357 -24.49 8.34 1.86
C LEU A 357 -23.07 8.36 2.39
N GLY A 358 -22.85 7.98 3.65
CA GLY A 358 -21.54 8.07 4.26
C GLY A 358 -20.58 7.02 3.75
N TYR A 359 -19.45 7.45 3.23
CA TYR A 359 -18.31 6.61 2.87
C TYR A 359 -17.04 7.14 3.56
N ASP A 360 -17.18 7.50 4.81
CA ASP A 360 -16.12 8.10 5.62
C ASP A 360 -14.91 7.17 5.78
N PHE A 361 -15.13 5.87 5.78
CA PHE A 361 -14.14 4.81 5.94
C PHE A 361 -13.25 4.96 7.18
N ARG A 362 -13.52 5.95 8.03
CA ARG A 362 -12.62 6.42 9.11
C ARG A 362 -11.19 6.65 8.63
N ALA A 363 -11.07 7.07 7.38
CA ALA A 363 -9.82 7.34 6.70
C ALA A 363 -8.99 8.41 7.42
N PRO A 364 -7.66 8.48 7.21
CA PRO A 364 -6.81 9.53 7.76
C PRO A 364 -7.31 10.95 7.46
N GLN A 365 -7.80 11.18 6.25
CA GLN A 365 -8.64 12.33 5.88
C GLN A 365 -10.09 11.84 5.79
N GLY A 366 -10.96 12.28 6.70
CA GLY A 366 -12.36 11.88 6.73
C GLY A 366 -13.19 12.53 5.62
N GLN A 367 -14.45 12.11 5.50
CA GLN A 367 -15.34 12.53 4.41
C GLN A 367 -15.60 14.05 4.30
N TYR A 368 -15.30 14.81 5.35
CA TYR A 368 -15.41 16.27 5.39
C TYR A 368 -14.04 16.95 5.52
N GLY A 369 -12.96 16.28 5.10
CA GLY A 369 -11.61 16.83 5.16
C GLY A 369 -10.98 16.91 6.55
N GLN A 370 -11.63 16.36 7.60
CA GLN A 370 -11.07 16.34 8.94
C GLN A 370 -9.87 15.39 9.02
N LEU A 371 -8.76 15.86 9.60
CA LEU A 371 -7.58 15.05 9.83
C LEU A 371 -7.70 14.26 11.12
N ARG A 372 -7.63 12.94 11.04
CA ARG A 372 -7.65 12.04 12.19
C ARG A 372 -6.25 11.84 12.78
N PRO A 373 -6.13 11.36 14.02
CA PRO A 373 -4.83 11.02 14.62
C PRO A 373 -4.00 10.06 13.76
N SER A 374 -4.64 9.16 13.01
CA SER A 374 -3.98 8.26 12.06
C SER A 374 -3.22 9.00 10.96
N TYR A 375 -3.70 10.14 10.49
CA TYR A 375 -2.97 10.97 9.53
C TYR A 375 -1.57 11.36 10.03
N GLY A 376 -1.48 11.86 11.26
CA GLY A 376 -0.20 12.24 11.86
C GLY A 376 0.70 11.04 12.13
N ARG A 377 0.12 9.93 12.60
CA ARG A 377 0.87 8.71 12.90
C ARG A 377 1.45 8.07 11.62
N LEU A 378 0.67 7.99 10.56
CA LEU A 378 1.09 7.46 9.27
C LEU A 378 2.13 8.35 8.59
N ARG A 379 1.98 9.67 8.69
CA ARG A 379 2.98 10.62 8.19
C ARG A 379 4.39 10.36 8.75
N THR A 380 4.50 9.86 9.98
CA THR A 380 5.78 9.46 10.58
C THR A 380 6.43 8.31 9.79
N LEU A 381 5.66 7.28 9.45
CA LEU A 381 6.13 6.17 8.61
C LEU A 381 6.43 6.65 7.18
N HIS A 382 5.58 7.49 6.61
CA HIS A 382 5.80 8.05 5.26
C HIS A 382 7.09 8.88 5.18
N SER A 383 7.40 9.65 6.22
CA SER A 383 8.66 10.42 6.30
C SER A 383 9.88 9.50 6.33
N PHE A 384 9.79 8.37 7.05
CA PHE A 384 10.82 7.34 7.04
C PHE A 384 10.96 6.70 5.64
N MET A 385 9.85 6.32 5.00
CA MET A 385 9.87 5.74 3.66
C MET A 385 10.43 6.72 2.63
N ALA A 386 10.09 8.00 2.71
CA ALA A 386 10.63 9.03 1.83
C ALA A 386 12.14 9.23 1.99
N ALA A 387 12.67 9.04 3.20
CA ALA A 387 14.09 9.26 3.50
C ALA A 387 14.98 8.04 3.20
N TRP A 388 14.47 6.82 3.33
CA TRP A 388 15.24 5.57 3.19
C TRP A 388 14.63 4.56 2.21
N GLY A 389 13.55 4.91 1.53
CA GLY A 389 12.83 4.00 0.65
C GLY A 389 13.66 3.49 -0.53
N ASP A 390 14.59 4.30 -1.04
CA ASP A 390 15.52 3.90 -2.10
C ASP A 390 16.45 2.76 -1.68
N GLU A 391 16.96 2.79 -0.46
CA GLU A 391 17.77 1.73 0.13
C GLU A 391 16.89 0.55 0.57
N LEU A 392 15.79 0.85 1.28
CA LEU A 392 14.88 -0.15 1.84
C LEU A 392 14.27 -1.05 0.76
N ALA A 393 13.91 -0.50 -0.40
CA ALA A 393 13.34 -1.26 -1.51
C ALA A 393 14.21 -2.42 -1.99
N LEU A 394 15.53 -2.32 -1.82
CA LEU A 394 16.51 -3.35 -2.18
C LEU A 394 16.89 -4.28 -1.03
N MET A 395 16.43 -4.03 0.18
CA MET A 395 16.75 -4.84 1.35
C MET A 395 15.79 -6.03 1.47
N PRO A 396 16.27 -7.27 1.41
CA PRO A 396 15.42 -8.43 1.69
C PRO A 396 14.98 -8.46 3.15
N THR A 397 13.82 -9.07 3.39
CA THR A 397 13.28 -9.29 4.73
C THR A 397 13.84 -10.56 5.34
N SER A 398 14.22 -10.50 6.62
CA SER A 398 14.47 -11.63 7.50
C SER A 398 13.52 -11.54 8.69
N VAL A 399 13.00 -12.66 9.16
CA VAL A 399 12.14 -12.73 10.35
C VAL A 399 12.83 -13.51 11.45
N ALA A 400 12.67 -13.09 12.70
CA ALA A 400 13.27 -13.78 13.84
C ALA A 400 12.52 -15.10 14.16
N SER A 401 11.23 -15.10 13.92
CA SER A 401 10.31 -16.23 14.09
C SER A 401 9.11 -16.02 13.16
N ASP A 402 8.42 -17.09 12.85
CA ASP A 402 7.17 -17.09 12.08
C ASP A 402 6.04 -17.63 12.98
N PRO A 403 5.62 -16.87 14.00
CA PRO A 403 4.59 -17.30 14.92
C PRO A 403 3.24 -17.34 14.22
N ASP A 404 2.38 -18.28 14.64
CA ASP A 404 0.96 -18.24 14.32
C ASP A 404 0.37 -16.89 14.79
N ALA A 405 -0.61 -16.36 14.07
CA ALA A 405 -1.28 -15.12 14.45
C ALA A 405 -1.91 -15.19 15.86
N ALA A 406 -2.33 -16.38 16.28
CA ALA A 406 -2.87 -16.66 17.61
C ALA A 406 -1.80 -16.74 18.72
N ASP A 407 -0.50 -16.77 18.36
CA ASP A 407 0.57 -16.64 19.36
C ASP A 407 0.67 -15.19 19.83
N LEU A 408 0.20 -14.95 21.04
CA LEU A 408 0.22 -13.65 21.71
C LEU A 408 1.37 -13.51 22.72
N HIS A 409 2.30 -14.48 22.77
CA HIS A 409 3.40 -14.53 23.75
C HIS A 409 4.78 -14.34 23.12
N THR A 410 4.89 -14.31 21.79
CA THR A 410 6.14 -14.10 21.06
C THR A 410 6.23 -12.66 20.54
N LEU A 411 7.30 -11.95 20.91
CA LEU A 411 7.61 -10.62 20.34
C LEU A 411 7.91 -10.77 18.85
N ARG A 412 7.21 -10.03 18.02
CA ARG A 412 7.30 -10.09 16.56
C ARG A 412 8.41 -9.19 16.09
N VAL A 413 9.43 -9.76 15.43
CA VAL A 413 10.62 -9.02 14.99
C VAL A 413 11.01 -9.44 13.57
N ALA A 414 11.27 -8.44 12.74
CA ALA A 414 11.84 -8.62 11.41
C ALA A 414 12.98 -7.63 11.17
N ALA A 415 13.77 -7.88 10.14
CA ALA A 415 14.72 -6.89 9.63
C ALA A 415 14.66 -6.82 8.11
N ARG A 416 14.87 -5.63 7.59
CA ARG A 416 15.21 -5.40 6.19
C ARG A 416 16.64 -4.91 6.14
N THR A 417 17.54 -5.72 5.57
CA THR A 417 18.99 -5.45 5.59
C THR A 417 19.65 -5.86 4.30
N GLN A 418 20.73 -5.18 3.95
CA GLN A 418 21.65 -5.54 2.87
C GLN A 418 23.09 -5.30 3.34
N GLY A 419 23.97 -6.28 3.12
CA GLY A 419 25.36 -6.19 3.57
C GLY A 419 25.52 -6.03 5.08
N GLY A 420 24.55 -6.49 5.88
CA GLY A 420 24.54 -6.40 7.34
C GLY A 420 24.06 -5.05 7.92
N GLY A 421 23.72 -4.07 7.07
CA GLY A 421 23.12 -2.80 7.48
C GLY A 421 21.66 -2.66 7.05
N GLY A 422 20.86 -1.90 7.78
CA GLY A 422 19.46 -1.66 7.47
C GLY A 422 18.62 -1.31 8.69
N PHE A 423 17.45 -1.95 8.80
CA PHE A 423 16.45 -1.61 9.81
C PHE A 423 15.83 -2.86 10.42
N VAL A 424 15.68 -2.85 11.72
CA VAL A 424 14.93 -3.83 12.49
C VAL A 424 13.53 -3.27 12.77
N PHE A 425 12.51 -4.07 12.52
CA PHE A 425 11.11 -3.76 12.75
C PHE A 425 10.61 -4.61 13.92
N VAL A 426 9.95 -3.97 14.88
CA VAL A 426 9.36 -4.64 16.04
C VAL A 426 7.88 -4.32 16.09
N ASN A 427 7.05 -5.33 16.34
CA ASN A 427 5.62 -5.18 16.57
C ASN A 427 5.16 -5.95 17.79
N ASN A 428 4.69 -5.22 18.79
CA ASN A 428 4.03 -5.73 20.00
C ASN A 428 2.55 -5.32 20.07
N HIS A 429 1.93 -5.09 18.89
CA HIS A 429 0.52 -4.72 18.76
C HIS A 429 -0.27 -5.81 18.03
N CYS A 430 -1.47 -6.09 18.50
CA CYS A 430 -2.48 -6.87 17.81
C CYS A 430 -3.86 -6.35 18.21
N ARG A 431 -4.69 -6.07 17.21
CA ARG A 431 -6.04 -5.55 17.42
C ARG A 431 -6.87 -6.48 18.31
N HIS A 432 -7.50 -5.93 19.34
CA HIS A 432 -8.33 -6.62 20.34
C HIS A 432 -7.64 -7.71 21.18
N HIS A 433 -6.41 -8.07 20.84
CA HIS A 433 -5.65 -9.14 21.49
C HIS A 433 -4.28 -8.60 21.93
N PRO A 434 -4.21 -7.84 23.05
CA PRO A 434 -2.95 -7.23 23.47
C PRO A 434 -1.91 -8.31 23.80
N LEU A 435 -0.70 -8.14 23.27
CA LEU A 435 0.45 -8.91 23.69
C LEU A 435 0.92 -8.38 25.06
N PRO A 436 1.68 -9.17 25.84
CA PRO A 436 2.20 -8.73 27.15
C PRO A 436 3.30 -7.66 26.99
N ASP A 437 3.65 -7.02 28.09
CA ASP A 437 4.91 -6.31 28.18
C ASP A 437 6.06 -7.31 28.12
N PHE A 438 7.06 -7.05 27.28
CA PHE A 438 8.28 -7.85 27.22
C PHE A 438 9.39 -7.13 27.96
N HIS A 439 9.89 -7.75 29.05
CA HIS A 439 10.93 -7.17 29.90
C HIS A 439 12.32 -7.63 29.51
N GLY A 440 13.30 -6.73 29.61
CA GLY A 440 14.70 -7.04 29.36
C GLY A 440 14.99 -7.49 27.93
N VAL A 441 14.31 -6.92 26.95
CA VAL A 441 14.46 -7.27 25.54
C VAL A 441 15.81 -6.81 25.03
N GLN A 442 16.55 -7.75 24.47
CA GLN A 442 17.77 -7.52 23.72
C GLN A 442 17.80 -8.49 22.54
N LEU A 443 17.92 -7.95 21.34
CA LEU A 443 18.00 -8.72 20.11
C LEU A 443 19.46 -9.13 19.87
N ARG A 444 19.67 -10.36 19.44
CA ARG A 444 20.96 -10.84 18.92
C ARG A 444 20.91 -10.87 17.41
N LEU A 445 21.64 -9.96 16.78
CA LEU A 445 21.79 -9.94 15.33
C LEU A 445 22.97 -10.83 14.94
N GLU A 446 22.73 -11.80 14.07
CA GLU A 446 23.79 -12.59 13.41
C GLU A 446 24.16 -11.88 12.11
N LEU A 447 25.39 -11.38 12.04
CA LEU A 447 25.89 -10.62 10.92
C LEU A 447 26.38 -11.53 9.78
N PRO A 448 26.41 -11.03 8.53
CA PRO A 448 26.85 -11.81 7.38
C PRO A 448 28.28 -12.35 7.45
N ASP A 449 29.16 -11.66 8.18
CA ASP A 449 30.56 -12.03 8.38
C ASP A 449 30.74 -13.10 9.49
N GLY A 450 29.65 -13.57 10.10
CA GLY A 450 29.66 -14.52 11.20
C GLY A 450 29.77 -13.85 12.59
N GLY A 451 29.90 -12.53 12.64
CA GLY A 451 29.86 -11.75 13.87
C GLY A 451 28.47 -11.73 14.51
N THR A 452 28.41 -11.26 15.72
CA THR A 452 27.14 -11.03 16.44
C THR A 452 27.10 -9.63 17.06
N GLN A 453 25.91 -9.06 17.12
CA GLN A 453 25.68 -7.74 17.70
C GLN A 453 24.44 -7.79 18.58
N ALA A 454 24.54 -7.29 19.81
CA ALA A 454 23.38 -7.08 20.69
C ALA A 454 22.75 -5.71 20.38
N VAL A 455 21.42 -5.65 20.35
CA VAL A 455 20.66 -4.43 20.07
C VAL A 455 19.40 -4.38 20.95
N PRO A 456 19.22 -3.36 21.78
CA PRO A 456 20.20 -2.32 22.13
C PRO A 456 21.35 -2.87 22.99
N SER A 457 22.36 -2.06 23.33
CA SER A 457 23.48 -2.47 24.18
C SER A 457 23.01 -2.85 25.58
N THR A 458 22.08 -2.07 26.13
CA THR A 458 21.40 -2.35 27.41
C THR A 458 20.00 -2.87 27.13
N PRO A 459 19.60 -4.02 27.71
CA PRO A 459 18.23 -4.53 27.57
C PRO A 459 17.17 -3.50 27.96
N VAL A 460 16.09 -3.45 27.19
CA VAL A 460 14.96 -2.51 27.40
C VAL A 460 13.65 -3.25 27.58
N ASP A 461 12.70 -2.61 28.21
CA ASP A 461 11.32 -3.10 28.26
C ASP A 461 10.56 -2.62 27.02
N VAL A 462 9.81 -3.53 26.38
CA VAL A 462 8.95 -3.24 25.23
C VAL A 462 7.50 -3.34 25.69
N PRO A 463 6.83 -2.19 25.93
CA PRO A 463 5.45 -2.18 26.39
C PRO A 463 4.48 -2.81 25.39
N SER A 464 3.39 -3.37 25.91
CA SER A 464 2.24 -3.79 25.12
C SER A 464 1.75 -2.64 24.21
N GLY A 465 1.38 -2.97 22.99
CA GLY A 465 0.94 -1.99 21.99
C GLY A 465 2.06 -1.23 21.29
N SER A 466 3.34 -1.46 21.60
CA SER A 466 4.48 -0.81 20.95
C SER A 466 4.73 -1.39 19.56
N TYR A 467 5.11 -0.52 18.61
CA TYR A 467 5.64 -0.91 17.30
C TYR A 467 6.60 0.18 16.82
N PHE A 468 7.75 -0.22 16.28
CA PHE A 468 8.83 0.72 15.97
C PHE A 468 9.86 0.15 15.00
N ILE A 469 10.75 1.03 14.53
CA ILE A 469 11.87 0.71 13.64
C ILE A 469 13.17 1.17 14.30
N TRP A 470 14.17 0.30 14.32
CA TRP A 470 15.53 0.61 14.80
C TRP A 470 16.54 0.49 13.68
N PRO A 471 17.38 1.51 13.42
CA PRO A 471 18.46 1.42 12.44
C PRO A 471 19.63 0.59 12.99
N VAL A 472 20.25 -0.21 12.11
CA VAL A 472 21.44 -0.99 12.40
C VAL A 472 22.47 -0.83 11.30
N ASN A 473 23.75 -0.66 11.70
CA ASN A 473 24.89 -0.51 10.81
C ASN A 473 24.69 0.52 9.69
N GLN A 474 24.25 1.74 10.08
CA GLN A 474 23.93 2.82 9.16
C GLN A 474 25.07 3.86 9.07
N ARG A 475 25.17 4.53 7.93
CA ARG A 475 26.04 5.69 7.76
C ARG A 475 25.24 6.99 7.89
N ILE A 476 25.75 7.92 8.68
CA ILE A 476 25.22 9.28 8.83
C ILE A 476 26.35 10.25 8.43
N GLY A 477 26.45 10.56 7.14
CA GLY A 477 27.63 11.22 6.61
C GLY A 477 28.89 10.36 6.80
N ALA A 478 29.88 10.87 7.54
CA ALA A 478 31.10 10.14 7.89
C ALA A 478 30.93 9.23 9.12
N ALA A 479 29.93 9.47 9.98
CA ALA A 479 29.70 8.71 11.18
C ALA A 479 29.16 7.31 10.87
N ARG A 480 29.60 6.32 11.63
CA ARG A 480 29.15 4.92 11.54
C ARG A 480 28.32 4.57 12.77
N LEU A 481 26.99 4.56 12.59
CA LEU A 481 26.03 4.13 13.61
C LEU A 481 25.96 2.60 13.61
N ARG A 482 26.32 1.99 14.72
CA ARG A 482 26.21 0.54 14.93
C ARG A 482 24.74 0.14 15.11
N HIS A 483 24.04 0.87 15.96
CA HIS A 483 22.60 0.73 16.14
C HIS A 483 22.04 1.93 16.91
N ALA A 484 20.71 2.04 16.88
CA ALA A 484 20.01 2.94 17.79
C ALA A 484 18.67 2.32 18.21
N SER A 485 18.27 2.57 19.47
CA SER A 485 16.91 2.37 19.94
C SER A 485 16.06 3.64 19.79
N VAL A 486 16.37 4.43 18.77
CA VAL A 486 15.71 5.67 18.37
C VAL A 486 15.02 5.43 17.02
N GLN A 487 13.73 5.73 16.96
CA GLN A 487 12.92 5.62 15.74
C GLN A 487 13.40 6.64 14.70
N PRO A 488 13.88 6.22 13.52
CA PRO A 488 14.25 7.15 12.45
C PRO A 488 13.00 7.83 11.87
N LEU A 489 13.08 9.14 11.65
CA LEU A 489 12.00 9.94 11.09
C LEU A 489 12.33 10.41 9.68
N THR A 490 13.47 11.11 9.53
CA THR A 490 13.90 11.66 8.25
C THR A 490 15.40 11.97 8.26
N ARG A 491 15.97 12.17 7.08
CA ARG A 491 17.34 12.66 6.87
C ARG A 491 17.40 13.56 5.65
N TRP A 492 18.39 14.43 5.62
CA TRP A 492 18.76 15.22 4.44
C TRP A 492 20.23 15.57 4.46
N THR A 493 20.78 15.92 3.30
CA THR A 493 22.15 16.40 3.17
C THR A 493 22.13 17.80 2.57
N GLU A 494 22.76 18.73 3.24
CA GLU A 494 22.89 20.12 2.82
C GLU A 494 24.32 20.60 3.07
N ASN A 495 24.94 21.25 2.06
CA ASN A 495 26.30 21.76 2.14
C ASN A 495 27.34 20.73 2.61
N GLY A 496 27.16 19.45 2.24
CA GLY A 496 28.05 18.35 2.64
C GLY A 496 27.84 17.82 4.06
N ALA A 497 26.92 18.41 4.82
CA ALA A 497 26.52 17.92 6.15
C ALA A 497 25.24 17.10 6.05
N THR A 498 25.23 15.91 6.64
CA THR A 498 24.04 15.06 6.74
C THR A 498 23.39 15.25 8.11
N THR A 499 22.12 15.62 8.10
CA THR A 499 21.27 15.67 9.29
C THR A 499 20.39 14.44 9.32
N TRP A 500 20.35 13.78 10.46
CA TRP A 500 19.46 12.66 10.75
C TRP A 500 18.56 13.04 11.93
N VAL A 501 17.27 12.80 11.79
CA VAL A 501 16.27 13.10 12.82
C VAL A 501 15.59 11.80 13.22
N GLY A 502 15.54 11.57 14.51
CA GLY A 502 14.82 10.47 15.11
C GLY A 502 14.12 10.91 16.41
N PHE A 503 13.34 10.03 16.96
CA PHE A 503 12.64 10.24 18.23
C PHE A 503 12.57 8.96 19.04
N VAL A 504 12.46 9.10 20.35
CA VAL A 504 12.27 7.98 21.29
C VAL A 504 10.78 7.80 21.53
N LEU A 505 10.32 6.55 21.47
CA LEU A 505 8.93 6.23 21.80
C LEU A 505 8.71 6.30 23.32
N PRO A 506 7.54 6.75 23.77
CA PRO A 506 7.21 6.73 25.19
C PRO A 506 7.37 5.32 25.79
N GLY A 507 8.05 5.24 26.93
CA GLY A 507 8.29 3.98 27.63
C GLY A 507 9.48 3.16 27.14
N LEU A 508 10.16 3.59 26.05
CA LEU A 508 11.41 2.99 25.58
C LEU A 508 12.60 3.87 25.97
N ALA A 509 13.73 3.24 26.31
CA ALA A 509 14.98 3.96 26.50
C ALA A 509 15.64 4.23 25.15
N GLY A 510 16.07 5.46 24.91
CA GLY A 510 16.79 5.85 23.69
C GLY A 510 18.30 5.64 23.85
N GLU A 511 18.91 5.06 22.82
CA GLU A 511 20.35 4.82 22.75
C GLU A 511 20.83 5.07 21.31
N LEU A 512 22.00 5.70 21.16
CA LEU A 512 22.73 5.85 19.90
C LEU A 512 24.13 5.27 20.10
N CYS A 513 24.47 4.19 19.41
CA CYS A 513 25.77 3.53 19.53
C CYS A 513 26.56 3.73 18.21
N PHE A 514 27.72 4.39 18.31
CA PHE A 514 28.59 4.68 17.17
C PHE A 514 29.93 3.96 17.29
N GLU A 515 30.60 3.75 16.16
CA GLU A 515 32.02 3.42 16.15
C GLU A 515 32.83 4.66 16.57
N ALA A 516 33.61 4.51 17.65
CA ALA A 516 34.25 5.65 18.32
C ALA A 516 35.22 6.45 17.41
N ASP A 517 35.90 5.76 16.46
CA ASP A 517 36.81 6.38 15.49
C ASP A 517 36.09 7.20 14.42
N SER A 518 34.76 7.03 14.28
CA SER A 518 33.93 7.71 13.28
C SER A 518 33.28 9.00 13.78
N VAL A 519 33.33 9.27 15.07
CA VAL A 519 32.69 10.43 15.70
C VAL A 519 33.66 11.14 16.64
N ARG A 520 33.43 12.43 16.88
CA ARG A 520 34.15 13.13 17.94
C ARG A 520 33.53 12.78 19.29
N ALA A 521 34.36 12.67 20.32
CA ALA A 521 33.87 12.48 21.69
C ALA A 521 32.83 13.56 22.03
N LEU A 522 31.66 13.13 22.47
CA LEU A 522 30.60 14.04 22.91
C LEU A 522 30.51 14.04 24.43
N PRO A 523 30.14 15.16 25.08
CA PRO A 523 29.85 15.19 26.50
C PRO A 523 28.77 14.15 26.82
N HIS A 524 28.94 13.41 27.91
CA HIS A 524 27.98 12.38 28.38
C HIS A 524 27.91 11.08 27.57
N ALA A 525 28.88 10.81 26.69
CA ALA A 525 28.96 9.54 26.01
C ALA A 525 29.83 8.54 26.77
N ASP A 526 29.35 7.31 26.92
CA ASP A 526 30.14 6.20 27.44
C ASP A 526 30.95 5.56 26.31
N ALA A 527 32.23 5.30 26.55
CA ALA A 527 33.13 4.67 25.58
C ALA A 527 33.58 3.30 26.09
N ALA A 528 33.31 2.25 25.33
CA ALA A 528 33.76 0.88 25.59
C ALA A 528 33.99 0.12 24.28
N ASP A 529 35.02 -0.72 24.24
CA ASP A 529 35.31 -1.65 23.12
C ASP A 529 35.30 -1.00 21.71
N GLY A 530 35.78 0.25 21.61
CA GLY A 530 35.78 1.00 20.35
C GLY A 530 34.42 1.56 19.91
N LEU A 531 33.42 1.53 20.79
CA LEU A 531 32.09 2.12 20.57
C LEU A 531 31.87 3.33 21.48
N LEU A 532 31.04 4.25 21.01
CA LEU A 532 30.58 5.42 21.75
C LEU A 532 29.05 5.36 21.81
N THR A 533 28.50 5.33 23.03
CA THR A 533 27.06 5.24 23.26
C THR A 533 26.56 6.51 23.97
N LEU A 534 25.46 7.08 23.48
CA LEU A 534 24.75 8.25 24.01
C LEU A 534 23.39 7.86 24.54
#